data_3f9db181f524be07dfb22af0d7e01631
#
_entry.id   3f9db181f524be07dfb22af0d7e01631
#
_cell.length_a   1.000
_cell.length_b   1.000
_cell.length_c   1.000
_cell.angle_alpha   90.00
_cell.angle_beta   90.00
_cell.angle_gamma   90.00
#
_symmetry.space_group_name_H-M   'P 1'
#
loop_
_entity.id
_entity.type
_entity.pdbx_description
1 polymer ?
#
loop_
_entity_poly.entity_id
_entity_poly.type
_entity_poly.pdbx_seq_one_letter_code
_entity_poly.pdbx_strand_id
1 'polypeptide(L)'
;MIDHSLGKRQAILDVITLRPRHLFELSGEASAGKTQLCLQLVARAVLSGSAGRNEAGCPAPGTLNRAVYLFTEGGTAKMDRLRQIVLSRMGEEAVTDAVMRHVHVEYASSVDDVIAKLVMLEDVFRDGREETSPVTLLVLDSIAHVFRFREDDAYGAAGTRYDASRTHAFFRIASILKRYADEYSVVVLVTNQVVDAVDEGDGNVRGVDCVQDRPGCAGLRLETGGRPVYPALGLAWASCVGTRLFLTKETARCDGTGAQRPVVVQGGPGSGGKQLRGMQVVFSPELKQVKTHFVIDTTGCVGVDVGSVDLGFE
;
A
#
# COMPACT_ATOMS: atom_id res chain seq x y z
N MET A 1 10.78 28.33 19.86
CA MET A 1 10.12 28.47 18.54
C MET A 1 9.68 27.07 18.16
N ILE A 2 8.41 26.71 18.41
CA ILE A 2 7.87 25.38 18.10
C ILE A 2 7.70 25.34 16.60
N ASP A 3 8.41 24.43 15.95
CA ASP A 3 8.37 24.26 14.50
C ASP A 3 6.95 23.84 14.05
N HIS A 4 6.18 24.78 13.55
CA HIS A 4 4.85 24.56 12.98
C HIS A 4 4.85 23.59 11.77
N SER A 5 6.01 23.19 11.25
CA SER A 5 6.15 22.24 10.15
C SER A 5 5.86 20.79 10.57
N LEU A 6 6.01 20.43 11.85
CA LEU A 6 5.77 19.09 12.36
C LEU A 6 4.28 18.73 12.44
N GLY A 7 3.40 19.69 12.74
CA GLY A 7 1.95 19.45 12.81
C GLY A 7 1.29 19.11 11.47
N LYS A 8 1.82 19.63 10.35
CA LYS A 8 1.28 19.40 8.99
C LYS A 8 1.79 18.09 8.37
N ARG A 9 2.89 17.52 8.87
CA ARG A 9 3.49 16.28 8.33
C ARG A 9 2.73 14.99 8.72
N GLN A 10 1.84 15.05 9.68
CA GLN A 10 1.13 13.89 10.22
C GLN A 10 -0.20 13.59 9.51
N ALA A 11 -0.72 14.54 8.74
CA ALA A 11 -2.08 14.53 8.21
C ALA A 11 -2.45 13.30 7.34
N ILE A 12 -1.53 12.68 6.61
CA ILE A 12 -1.82 11.49 5.77
C ILE A 12 -2.14 10.26 6.61
N LEU A 13 -1.36 10.03 7.66
CA LEU A 13 -1.54 8.84 8.51
C LEU A 13 -2.70 9.03 9.50
N ASP A 14 -3.08 10.28 9.79
CA ASP A 14 -4.23 10.58 10.66
C ASP A 14 -5.56 10.38 9.92
N VAL A 15 -5.55 10.56 8.60
CA VAL A 15 -6.71 10.26 7.72
C VAL A 15 -6.93 8.74 7.60
N ILE A 16 -5.85 7.94 7.70
CA ILE A 16 -5.92 6.48 7.66
C ILE A 16 -5.77 5.94 9.08
N THR A 17 -6.83 5.97 9.86
CA THR A 17 -6.88 5.14 11.05
C THR A 17 -7.14 3.69 10.61
N LEU A 18 -6.06 2.96 10.32
CA LEU A 18 -6.14 1.53 10.06
C LEU A 18 -6.54 0.85 11.36
N ARG A 19 -7.72 0.27 11.38
CA ARG A 19 -8.22 -0.47 12.55
C ARG A 19 -7.81 -1.93 12.49
N PRO A 20 -7.44 -2.54 13.62
CA PRO A 20 -7.27 -3.99 13.70
C PRO A 20 -8.52 -4.74 13.21
N ARG A 21 -8.36 -6.00 12.82
CA ARG A 21 -9.41 -6.90 12.34
C ARG A 21 -9.97 -6.57 10.95
N HIS A 22 -9.26 -5.73 10.18
CA HIS A 22 -9.69 -5.36 8.84
C HIS A 22 -8.63 -5.68 7.79
N LEU A 23 -9.11 -6.12 6.61
CA LEU A 23 -8.30 -6.29 5.42
C LEU A 23 -8.43 -5.04 4.54
N PHE A 24 -7.33 -4.30 4.46
CA PHE A 24 -7.19 -3.11 3.63
C PHE A 24 -6.48 -3.42 2.34
N GLU A 25 -6.94 -2.83 1.25
CA GLU A 25 -6.24 -2.83 -0.03
C GLU A 25 -5.75 -1.42 -0.38
N LEU A 26 -4.50 -1.34 -0.76
CA LEU A 26 -3.86 -0.14 -1.30
C LEU A 26 -3.61 -0.34 -2.79
N SER A 27 -4.49 0.18 -3.63
CA SER A 27 -4.39 0.09 -5.08
C SER A 27 -3.77 1.35 -5.69
N GLY A 28 -3.23 1.23 -6.90
CA GLY A 28 -2.67 2.36 -7.63
C GLY A 28 -1.63 1.93 -8.67
N GLU A 29 -1.30 2.84 -9.57
CA GLU A 29 -0.31 2.61 -10.61
C GLU A 29 1.12 2.44 -10.06
N ALA A 30 2.04 1.99 -10.92
CA ALA A 30 3.46 1.92 -10.57
C ALA A 30 3.97 3.30 -10.14
N SER A 31 4.83 3.32 -9.11
CA SER A 31 5.40 4.55 -8.53
C SER A 31 4.39 5.54 -7.92
N ALA A 32 3.11 5.17 -7.72
CA ALA A 32 2.14 5.99 -6.99
C ALA A 32 2.46 6.13 -5.49
N GLY A 33 3.35 5.31 -4.95
CA GLY A 33 3.81 5.40 -3.56
C GLY A 33 3.31 4.28 -2.64
N LYS A 34 2.69 3.21 -3.17
CA LYS A 34 2.16 2.08 -2.39
C LYS A 34 3.19 1.51 -1.41
N THR A 35 4.33 1.05 -1.92
CA THR A 35 5.43 0.51 -1.09
C THR A 35 5.95 1.55 -0.08
N GLN A 36 6.08 2.83 -0.46
CA GLN A 36 6.53 3.87 0.44
C GLN A 36 5.59 4.06 1.63
N LEU A 37 4.28 4.05 1.37
CA LEU A 37 3.27 4.13 2.41
C LEU A 37 3.27 2.88 3.29
N CYS A 38 3.42 1.69 2.71
CA CYS A 38 3.56 0.43 3.46
C CYS A 38 4.75 0.47 4.43
N LEU A 39 5.93 0.86 3.94
CA LEU A 39 7.14 0.95 4.78
C LEU A 39 6.97 1.96 5.93
N GLN A 40 6.32 3.08 5.66
CA GLN A 40 6.04 4.07 6.70
C GLN A 40 5.05 3.56 7.76
N LEU A 41 4.04 2.79 7.33
CA LEU A 41 3.09 2.16 8.25
C LEU A 41 3.75 1.06 9.08
N VAL A 42 4.69 0.29 8.50
CA VAL A 42 5.53 -0.68 9.24
C VAL A 42 6.33 0.03 10.33
N ALA A 43 7.06 1.09 9.99
CA ALA A 43 7.80 1.85 10.98
C ALA A 43 6.89 2.38 12.11
N ARG A 44 5.71 2.91 11.74
CA ARG A 44 4.72 3.40 12.72
C ARG A 44 4.16 2.28 13.59
N ALA A 45 3.83 1.13 13.01
CA ALA A 45 3.27 -0.02 13.72
C ALA A 45 4.24 -0.54 14.77
N VAL A 46 5.52 -0.69 14.44
CA VAL A 46 6.56 -1.12 15.38
C VAL A 46 6.71 -0.11 16.51
N LEU A 47 6.76 1.18 16.19
CA LEU A 47 6.95 2.25 17.17
C LEU A 47 5.71 2.53 18.03
N SER A 48 4.51 2.08 17.64
CA SER A 48 3.28 2.36 18.38
C SER A 48 3.15 1.61 19.70
N GLY A 49 3.92 0.55 19.90
CA GLY A 49 3.98 -0.18 21.17
C GLY A 49 4.65 0.57 22.30
N SER A 50 5.38 1.65 22.00
CA SER A 50 6.18 2.39 22.98
C SER A 50 5.29 3.26 23.88
N ALA A 51 4.69 2.64 24.90
CA ALA A 51 3.97 3.37 25.96
C ALA A 51 4.94 4.13 26.90
N GLY A 52 6.23 3.82 26.87
CA GLY A 52 7.29 4.50 27.62
C GLY A 52 8.33 5.06 26.67
N ARG A 53 8.61 6.35 26.81
CA ARG A 53 9.80 6.97 26.21
C ARG A 53 10.79 7.24 27.34
N ASN A 54 12.07 6.98 27.07
CA ASN A 54 13.13 7.44 27.98
C ASN A 54 13.24 8.97 27.92
N GLU A 55 14.05 9.56 28.79
CA GLU A 55 14.29 11.01 28.85
C GLU A 55 14.78 11.60 27.51
N ALA A 56 15.41 10.77 26.66
CA ALA A 56 15.86 11.14 25.31
C ALA A 56 14.74 11.01 24.24
N GLY A 57 13.50 10.61 24.64
CA GLY A 57 12.38 10.44 23.69
C GLY A 57 12.39 9.14 22.88
N CYS A 58 13.34 8.24 23.14
CA CYS A 58 13.45 6.93 22.48
C CYS A 58 12.52 5.89 23.11
N PRO A 59 12.00 4.91 22.34
CA PRO A 59 11.21 3.81 22.88
C PRO A 59 12.01 3.05 23.94
N ALA A 60 11.39 2.76 25.09
CA ALA A 60 12.01 1.93 26.10
C ALA A 60 12.24 0.50 25.57
N PRO A 61 13.33 -0.18 25.92
CA PRO A 61 13.54 -1.58 25.55
C PRO A 61 12.34 -2.45 25.97
N GLY A 62 11.84 -3.31 25.08
CA GLY A 62 10.72 -4.21 25.34
C GLY A 62 9.32 -3.61 25.09
N THR A 63 9.22 -2.39 24.55
CA THR A 63 7.94 -1.72 24.27
C THR A 63 7.62 -1.63 22.77
N LEU A 64 8.42 -2.22 21.88
CA LEU A 64 8.18 -2.21 20.45
C LEU A 64 7.23 -3.34 20.07
N ASN A 65 6.26 -3.04 19.22
CA ASN A 65 5.43 -4.06 18.54
C ASN A 65 6.22 -4.74 17.42
N ARG A 66 5.66 -5.80 16.85
CA ARG A 66 6.20 -6.44 15.66
C ARG A 66 5.34 -6.10 14.42
N ALA A 67 5.97 -6.13 13.25
CA ALA A 67 5.31 -6.07 11.97
C ALA A 67 5.81 -7.20 11.07
N VAL A 68 4.96 -7.70 10.19
CA VAL A 68 5.29 -8.68 9.16
C VAL A 68 5.21 -8.01 7.80
N TYR A 69 6.26 -8.18 6.98
CA TYR A 69 6.32 -7.69 5.61
C TYR A 69 6.60 -8.83 4.65
N LEU A 70 5.56 -9.29 3.94
CA LEU A 70 5.66 -10.29 2.88
C LEU A 70 5.67 -9.57 1.54
N PHE A 71 6.78 -9.65 0.81
CA PHE A 71 6.90 -9.03 -0.51
C PHE A 71 7.03 -10.07 -1.62
N THR A 72 6.58 -9.73 -2.81
CA THR A 72 6.58 -10.64 -3.97
C THR A 72 7.48 -10.16 -5.10
N GLU A 73 7.94 -8.91 -5.02
CA GLU A 73 8.88 -8.32 -5.97
C GLU A 73 9.86 -7.38 -5.27
N GLY A 74 11.02 -7.20 -5.88
CA GLY A 74 12.10 -6.38 -5.33
C GLY A 74 12.96 -7.17 -4.34
N GLY A 75 14.00 -6.58 -3.90
CA GLY A 75 15.00 -7.16 -3.01
C GLY A 75 15.20 -6.35 -1.73
N THR A 76 16.44 -6.37 -1.24
CA THR A 76 16.90 -5.66 -0.03
C THR A 76 16.63 -4.16 -0.04
N ALA A 77 16.54 -3.53 -1.21
CA ALA A 77 16.28 -2.10 -1.37
C ALA A 77 15.03 -1.59 -0.62
N LYS A 78 14.01 -2.44 -0.40
CA LYS A 78 12.85 -2.06 0.43
C LYS A 78 13.23 -1.93 1.89
N MET A 79 14.07 -2.82 2.39
CA MET A 79 14.54 -2.78 3.78
C MET A 79 15.53 -1.64 4.01
N ASP A 80 16.40 -1.36 3.05
CA ASP A 80 17.28 -0.18 3.10
C ASP A 80 16.45 1.10 3.14
N ARG A 81 15.37 1.14 2.36
CA ARG A 81 14.45 2.28 2.39
C ARG A 81 13.69 2.39 3.72
N LEU A 82 13.25 1.29 4.31
CA LEU A 82 12.65 1.29 5.65
C LEU A 82 13.65 1.85 6.68
N ARG A 83 14.88 1.36 6.65
CA ARG A 83 15.97 1.85 7.52
C ARG A 83 16.15 3.36 7.37
N GLN A 84 16.20 3.87 6.13
CA GLN A 84 16.32 5.30 5.86
C GLN A 84 15.15 6.11 6.45
N ILE A 85 13.91 5.61 6.29
CA ILE A 85 12.71 6.28 6.82
C ILE A 85 12.78 6.33 8.36
N VAL A 86 13.15 5.23 9.02
CA VAL A 86 13.26 5.17 10.48
C VAL A 86 14.35 6.09 10.97
N LEU A 87 15.55 5.99 10.38
CA LEU A 87 16.69 6.81 10.76
C LEU A 87 16.41 8.31 10.60
N SER A 88 15.81 8.70 9.50
CA SER A 88 15.47 10.12 9.23
C SER A 88 14.43 10.69 10.20
N ARG A 89 13.65 9.83 10.86
CA ARG A 89 12.62 10.25 11.82
C ARG A 89 13.11 10.21 13.27
N MET A 90 13.92 9.20 13.58
CA MET A 90 14.38 8.95 14.95
C MET A 90 15.73 9.60 15.24
N GLY A 91 16.57 9.80 14.21
CA GLY A 91 17.90 10.40 14.33
C GLY A 91 18.97 9.50 14.97
N GLU A 92 18.61 8.28 15.37
CA GLU A 92 19.50 7.38 16.11
C GLU A 92 19.59 5.99 15.46
N GLU A 93 20.82 5.53 15.20
CA GLU A 93 21.08 4.21 14.62
C GLU A 93 20.64 3.07 15.55
N ALA A 94 20.88 3.18 16.85
CA ALA A 94 20.50 2.15 17.82
C ALA A 94 18.98 1.89 17.84
N VAL A 95 18.17 2.97 17.75
CA VAL A 95 16.71 2.88 17.64
C VAL A 95 16.31 2.28 16.28
N THR A 96 16.98 2.68 15.22
CA THR A 96 16.77 2.14 13.89
C THR A 96 17.02 0.64 13.84
N ASP A 97 18.11 0.18 14.40
CA ASP A 97 18.43 -1.25 14.51
C ASP A 97 17.41 -2.03 15.36
N ALA A 98 16.94 -1.42 16.44
CA ALA A 98 15.88 -2.01 17.27
C ALA A 98 14.59 -2.19 16.46
N VAL A 99 14.14 -1.16 15.72
CA VAL A 99 12.96 -1.23 14.85
C VAL A 99 13.13 -2.31 13.78
N MET A 100 14.29 -2.35 13.11
CA MET A 100 14.56 -3.35 12.07
C MET A 100 14.48 -4.79 12.56
N ARG A 101 14.90 -5.07 13.79
CA ARG A 101 14.78 -6.41 14.42
C ARG A 101 13.34 -6.83 14.72
N HIS A 102 12.40 -5.88 14.82
CA HIS A 102 10.99 -6.14 15.08
C HIS A 102 10.16 -6.27 13.78
N VAL A 103 10.80 -6.19 12.63
CA VAL A 103 10.16 -6.42 11.32
C VAL A 103 10.52 -7.81 10.82
N HIS A 104 9.54 -8.73 10.81
CA HIS A 104 9.70 -10.04 10.18
C HIS A 104 9.48 -9.90 8.68
N VAL A 105 10.45 -10.34 7.89
CA VAL A 105 10.45 -10.15 6.44
C VAL A 105 10.46 -11.50 5.73
N GLU A 106 9.51 -11.69 4.81
CA GLU A 106 9.41 -12.87 3.97
C GLU A 106 9.32 -12.49 2.49
N TYR A 107 9.78 -13.38 1.63
CA TYR A 107 9.66 -13.27 0.17
C TYR A 107 8.85 -14.43 -0.40
N ALA A 108 7.96 -14.15 -1.34
CA ALA A 108 7.18 -15.14 -2.06
C ALA A 108 7.20 -14.87 -3.56
N SER A 109 7.52 -15.89 -4.36
CA SER A 109 7.68 -15.79 -5.80
C SER A 109 6.46 -16.25 -6.60
N SER A 110 5.53 -16.95 -5.98
CA SER A 110 4.35 -17.52 -6.63
C SER A 110 3.12 -17.48 -5.71
N VAL A 111 1.94 -17.76 -6.25
CA VAL A 111 0.70 -17.86 -5.47
C VAL A 111 0.78 -18.95 -4.40
N ASP A 112 1.32 -20.11 -4.75
CA ASP A 112 1.46 -21.23 -3.82
C ASP A 112 2.47 -20.90 -2.71
N ASP A 113 3.55 -20.18 -3.06
CA ASP A 113 4.55 -19.71 -2.11
C ASP A 113 3.95 -18.65 -1.15
N VAL A 114 3.14 -17.71 -1.65
CA VAL A 114 2.37 -16.78 -0.78
C VAL A 114 1.53 -17.55 0.23
N ILE A 115 0.79 -18.57 -0.23
CA ILE A 115 -0.05 -19.38 0.66
C ILE A 115 0.79 -20.14 1.68
N ALA A 116 1.88 -20.76 1.26
CA ALA A 116 2.80 -21.48 2.14
C ALA A 116 3.41 -20.56 3.20
N LYS A 117 3.92 -19.39 2.78
CA LYS A 117 4.47 -18.39 3.70
C LYS A 117 3.42 -17.88 4.68
N LEU A 118 2.21 -17.57 4.20
CA LEU A 118 1.13 -17.16 5.11
C LEU A 118 0.82 -18.25 6.15
N VAL A 119 0.83 -19.53 5.79
CA VAL A 119 0.62 -20.62 6.76
C VAL A 119 1.76 -20.68 7.79
N MET A 120 3.01 -20.54 7.36
CA MET A 120 4.18 -20.55 8.25
C MET A 120 4.21 -19.35 9.23
N LEU A 121 3.64 -18.22 8.83
CA LEU A 121 3.56 -17.04 9.69
C LEU A 121 2.69 -17.23 10.92
N GLU A 122 1.88 -18.29 10.99
CA GLU A 122 1.05 -18.57 12.16
C GLU A 122 1.87 -18.68 13.45
N ASP A 123 3.05 -19.29 13.38
CA ASP A 123 3.95 -19.40 14.52
C ASP A 123 4.45 -18.02 14.97
N VAL A 124 4.79 -17.13 14.02
CA VAL A 124 5.22 -15.76 14.33
C VAL A 124 4.13 -14.97 15.06
N PHE A 125 2.86 -15.17 14.67
CA PHE A 125 1.74 -14.52 15.34
C PHE A 125 1.46 -15.11 16.73
N ARG A 126 1.62 -16.43 16.89
CA ARG A 126 1.41 -17.13 18.16
C ARG A 126 2.46 -16.73 19.18
N ASP A 127 3.74 -16.76 18.79
CA ASP A 127 4.87 -16.35 19.64
C ASP A 127 4.75 -14.88 20.06
N GLY A 128 4.29 -14.01 19.16
CA GLY A 128 4.04 -12.60 19.46
C GLY A 128 2.97 -12.35 20.52
N ARG A 129 2.03 -13.31 20.73
CA ARG A 129 1.04 -13.23 21.81
C ARG A 129 1.60 -13.60 23.17
N GLU A 130 2.49 -14.55 23.21
CA GLU A 130 3.13 -15.02 24.45
C GLU A 130 4.18 -14.04 24.93
N GLU A 131 4.80 -13.30 24.00
CA GLU A 131 5.72 -12.22 24.27
C GLU A 131 5.01 -10.87 24.47
N THR A 132 5.66 -9.94 25.14
CA THR A 132 5.15 -8.56 25.32
C THR A 132 5.19 -7.71 24.06
N SER A 133 5.44 -8.32 22.89
CA SER A 133 5.69 -7.65 21.61
C SER A 133 4.79 -8.24 20.51
N PRO A 134 3.49 -7.87 20.48
CA PRO A 134 2.54 -8.42 19.52
C PRO A 134 2.81 -7.96 18.10
N VAL A 135 2.48 -8.80 17.12
CA VAL A 135 2.39 -8.38 15.72
C VAL A 135 1.13 -7.52 15.53
N THR A 136 1.29 -6.30 15.09
CA THR A 136 0.18 -5.34 14.92
C THR A 136 -0.15 -5.02 13.46
N LEU A 137 0.79 -5.31 12.55
CA LEU A 137 0.63 -5.07 11.12
C LEU A 137 1.20 -6.22 10.29
N LEU A 138 0.41 -6.69 9.32
CA LEU A 138 0.83 -7.59 8.25
C LEU A 138 0.68 -6.86 6.91
N VAL A 139 1.76 -6.78 6.14
CA VAL A 139 1.78 -6.21 4.77
C VAL A 139 2.07 -7.30 3.76
N LEU A 140 1.27 -7.39 2.68
CA LEU A 140 1.54 -8.18 1.48
C LEU A 140 1.74 -7.23 0.28
N ASP A 141 2.99 -7.08 -0.19
CA ASP A 141 3.37 -6.14 -1.27
C ASP A 141 4.14 -6.85 -2.40
N SER A 142 3.50 -7.18 -3.54
CA SER A 142 2.11 -6.96 -3.93
C SER A 142 1.43 -8.28 -4.30
N ILE A 143 0.16 -8.44 -3.96
CA ILE A 143 -0.59 -9.61 -4.40
C ILE A 143 -0.71 -9.67 -5.94
N ALA A 144 -0.84 -8.52 -6.61
CA ALA A 144 -1.00 -8.48 -8.06
C ALA A 144 0.19 -9.10 -8.81
N HIS A 145 1.40 -9.02 -8.25
CA HIS A 145 2.61 -9.51 -8.91
C HIS A 145 2.56 -11.02 -9.16
N VAL A 146 2.24 -11.81 -8.16
CA VAL A 146 2.22 -13.28 -8.28
C VAL A 146 1.10 -13.83 -9.17
N PHE A 147 0.09 -13.00 -9.47
CA PHE A 147 -0.98 -13.36 -10.39
C PHE A 147 -0.73 -12.91 -11.83
N ARG A 148 0.34 -12.15 -12.11
CA ARG A 148 0.69 -11.70 -13.47
C ARG A 148 1.45 -12.75 -14.28
N PHE A 149 2.26 -13.61 -13.65
CA PHE A 149 3.28 -14.44 -14.29
C PHE A 149 2.86 -15.87 -14.63
N ARG A 150 1.56 -16.12 -14.88
CA ARG A 150 1.14 -17.37 -15.51
C ARG A 150 0.90 -17.16 -17.00
N GLU A 151 1.93 -16.69 -17.72
CA GLU A 151 1.86 -16.58 -19.20
C GLU A 151 1.74 -17.95 -19.89
N ASP A 152 2.19 -19.04 -19.26
CA ASP A 152 2.10 -20.39 -19.84
C ASP A 152 0.66 -20.93 -19.91
N ASP A 153 -0.28 -20.33 -19.18
CA ASP A 153 -1.70 -20.71 -19.22
C ASP A 153 -2.53 -19.93 -20.26
N ALA A 154 -1.94 -18.95 -20.96
CA ALA A 154 -2.65 -18.01 -21.83
C ALA A 154 -3.19 -18.62 -23.14
N TYR A 155 -2.83 -19.85 -23.50
CA TYR A 155 -3.19 -20.49 -24.76
C TYR A 155 -4.04 -21.76 -24.64
N GLY A 156 -4.58 -22.07 -23.47
CA GLY A 156 -5.51 -23.17 -23.29
C GLY A 156 -6.95 -22.78 -23.63
N ALA A 157 -7.61 -23.52 -24.50
CA ALA A 157 -9.01 -23.35 -24.90
C ALA A 157 -10.05 -23.56 -23.76
N ALA A 158 -9.70 -23.27 -22.52
CA ALA A 158 -10.48 -23.50 -21.30
C ALA A 158 -10.53 -22.29 -20.38
N GLY A 159 -10.92 -21.11 -20.88
CA GLY A 159 -11.06 -19.89 -20.10
C GLY A 159 -11.82 -20.03 -18.77
N THR A 160 -12.73 -20.99 -18.67
CA THR A 160 -13.51 -21.25 -17.46
C THR A 160 -12.74 -21.92 -16.32
N ARG A 161 -11.74 -22.79 -16.60
CA ARG A 161 -10.95 -23.47 -15.55
C ARG A 161 -9.91 -22.54 -14.91
N TYR A 162 -9.29 -21.67 -15.69
CA TYR A 162 -8.32 -20.70 -15.21
C TYR A 162 -8.95 -19.71 -14.24
N ASP A 163 -10.12 -19.16 -14.57
CA ASP A 163 -10.87 -18.25 -13.72
C ASP A 163 -11.25 -18.89 -12.37
N ALA A 164 -11.66 -20.16 -12.37
CA ALA A 164 -12.05 -20.85 -11.14
C ALA A 164 -10.84 -21.08 -10.21
N SER A 165 -9.70 -21.52 -10.74
CA SER A 165 -8.47 -21.74 -9.95
C SER A 165 -7.93 -20.42 -9.37
N ARG A 166 -7.90 -19.38 -10.16
CA ARG A 166 -7.48 -18.03 -9.73
C ARG A 166 -8.41 -17.47 -8.64
N THR A 167 -9.70 -17.58 -8.85
CA THR A 167 -10.71 -17.14 -7.88
C THR A 167 -10.59 -17.92 -6.57
N HIS A 168 -10.38 -19.24 -6.64
CA HIS A 168 -10.14 -20.06 -5.45
C HIS A 168 -8.89 -19.63 -4.69
N ALA A 169 -7.80 -19.31 -5.38
CA ALA A 169 -6.59 -18.81 -4.76
C ALA A 169 -6.81 -17.46 -4.06
N PHE A 170 -7.57 -16.53 -4.67
CA PHE A 170 -7.96 -15.28 -4.03
C PHE A 170 -8.70 -15.51 -2.72
N PHE A 171 -9.73 -16.35 -2.73
CA PHE A 171 -10.50 -16.63 -1.52
C PHE A 171 -9.67 -17.32 -0.45
N ARG A 172 -8.75 -18.24 -0.84
CA ARG A 172 -7.85 -18.91 0.10
C ARG A 172 -6.91 -17.92 0.78
N ILE A 173 -6.24 -17.04 0.01
CA ILE A 173 -5.35 -16.01 0.55
C ILE A 173 -6.16 -15.06 1.45
N ALA A 174 -7.31 -14.56 0.97
CA ALA A 174 -8.14 -13.64 1.73
C ALA A 174 -8.67 -14.27 3.03
N SER A 175 -9.02 -15.56 3.02
CA SER A 175 -9.47 -16.29 4.21
C SER A 175 -8.37 -16.36 5.27
N ILE A 176 -7.13 -16.68 4.89
CA ILE A 176 -6.00 -16.69 5.83
C ILE A 176 -5.74 -15.30 6.40
N LEU A 177 -5.71 -14.27 5.54
CA LEU A 177 -5.47 -12.89 5.95
C LEU A 177 -6.55 -12.37 6.90
N LYS A 178 -7.83 -12.66 6.61
CA LYS A 178 -8.96 -12.30 7.49
C LYS A 178 -8.91 -13.05 8.82
N ARG A 179 -8.57 -14.33 8.80
CA ARG A 179 -8.38 -15.11 10.01
C ARG A 179 -7.31 -14.48 10.91
N TYR A 180 -6.17 -14.09 10.34
CA TYR A 180 -5.13 -13.40 11.11
C TYR A 180 -5.58 -12.05 11.65
N ALA A 181 -6.31 -11.28 10.82
CA ALA A 181 -6.88 -10.02 11.28
C ALA A 181 -7.78 -10.20 12.51
N ASP A 182 -8.65 -11.22 12.49
CA ASP A 182 -9.62 -11.48 13.55
C ASP A 182 -8.98 -12.12 14.78
N GLU A 183 -8.22 -13.21 14.61
CA GLU A 183 -7.65 -13.98 15.72
C GLU A 183 -6.58 -13.22 16.48
N TYR A 184 -5.72 -12.50 15.76
CA TYR A 184 -4.57 -11.79 16.36
C TYR A 184 -4.80 -10.28 16.50
N SER A 185 -5.98 -9.78 16.12
CA SER A 185 -6.30 -8.33 16.14
C SER A 185 -5.28 -7.50 15.37
N VAL A 186 -4.84 -8.00 14.20
CA VAL A 186 -3.81 -7.40 13.34
C VAL A 186 -4.47 -6.54 12.28
N VAL A 187 -3.82 -5.44 11.90
CA VAL A 187 -4.13 -4.72 10.65
C VAL A 187 -3.51 -5.48 9.50
N VAL A 188 -4.29 -5.83 8.49
CA VAL A 188 -3.78 -6.46 7.26
C VAL A 188 -3.87 -5.49 6.10
N LEU A 189 -2.73 -5.22 5.45
CA LEU A 189 -2.61 -4.32 4.31
C LEU A 189 -2.07 -5.07 3.10
N VAL A 190 -2.82 -5.05 1.99
CA VAL A 190 -2.42 -5.70 0.74
C VAL A 190 -2.27 -4.65 -0.34
N THR A 191 -1.16 -4.66 -1.10
CA THR A 191 -1.03 -3.77 -2.25
C THR A 191 -1.48 -4.47 -3.53
N ASN A 192 -2.18 -3.70 -4.38
CA ASN A 192 -2.65 -4.13 -5.70
C ASN A 192 -2.21 -3.11 -6.75
N GLN A 193 -2.07 -3.57 -7.98
CA GLN A 193 -1.79 -2.71 -9.13
C GLN A 193 -3.08 -2.37 -9.86
N VAL A 194 -2.99 -1.44 -10.81
CA VAL A 194 -4.07 -1.11 -11.72
C VAL A 194 -3.64 -1.39 -13.16
N VAL A 195 -4.63 -1.61 -14.02
CA VAL A 195 -4.49 -1.74 -15.48
C VAL A 195 -5.28 -0.63 -16.15
N ASP A 196 -4.83 -0.18 -17.32
CA ASP A 196 -5.54 0.85 -18.08
C ASP A 196 -6.91 0.32 -18.53
N ALA A 197 -7.94 1.16 -18.42
CA ALA A 197 -9.23 0.91 -19.06
C ALA A 197 -9.09 1.23 -20.54
N VAL A 198 -9.02 0.21 -21.39
CA VAL A 198 -9.02 0.38 -22.84
C VAL A 198 -10.48 0.47 -23.28
N ASP A 199 -10.89 1.61 -23.83
CA ASP A 199 -12.19 1.71 -24.52
C ASP A 199 -12.07 0.96 -25.85
N GLU A 200 -12.84 -0.11 -26.03
CA GLU A 200 -12.90 -0.86 -27.27
C GLU A 200 -13.58 -0.02 -28.38
N GLY A 201 -12.81 0.89 -28.96
CA GLY A 201 -13.22 1.66 -30.15
C GLY A 201 -13.02 0.93 -31.48
N ASP A 202 -12.29 -0.19 -31.50
CA ASP A 202 -12.04 -0.97 -32.72
C ASP A 202 -11.94 -2.48 -32.38
N GLY A 203 -12.88 -3.23 -32.90
CA GLY A 203 -13.22 -4.62 -32.59
C GLY A 203 -12.16 -5.68 -32.86
N ASN A 204 -10.91 -5.53 -32.45
CA ASN A 204 -9.92 -6.59 -32.62
C ASN A 204 -8.70 -6.54 -31.66
N VAL A 205 -8.91 -6.49 -30.38
CA VAL A 205 -7.81 -6.76 -29.41
C VAL A 205 -8.13 -8.02 -28.61
N ARG A 206 -7.64 -9.14 -29.09
CA ARG A 206 -7.52 -10.39 -28.33
C ARG A 206 -6.39 -10.22 -27.33
N GLY A 207 -6.71 -10.33 -26.05
CA GLY A 207 -5.69 -10.55 -25.04
C GLY A 207 -5.63 -9.48 -23.97
N VAL A 208 -6.36 -9.66 -23.00
CA VAL A 208 -6.40 -9.53 -21.55
C VAL A 208 -7.87 -9.60 -21.21
N ASP A 209 -8.28 -10.53 -20.36
CA ASP A 209 -9.66 -10.63 -19.88
C ASP A 209 -10.05 -9.30 -19.23
N CYS A 210 -10.46 -8.37 -20.09
CA CYS A 210 -10.94 -7.07 -19.68
C CYS A 210 -12.25 -7.28 -18.94
N VAL A 211 -12.23 -6.99 -17.68
CA VAL A 211 -13.38 -6.90 -16.78
C VAL A 211 -14.42 -5.88 -17.28
N GLN A 212 -14.29 -5.39 -18.54
CA GLN A 212 -14.95 -4.22 -19.08
C GLN A 212 -16.45 -4.41 -19.27
N ASP A 213 -16.95 -5.59 -19.62
CA ASP A 213 -18.34 -5.77 -20.03
C ASP A 213 -19.22 -6.58 -19.05
N ARG A 214 -18.73 -6.85 -17.82
CA ARG A 214 -19.61 -7.49 -16.84
C ARG A 214 -20.45 -6.44 -16.13
N PRO A 215 -21.79 -6.60 -16.12
CA PRO A 215 -22.67 -5.77 -15.31
C PRO A 215 -22.16 -5.77 -13.84
N GLY A 216 -21.83 -4.62 -13.29
CA GLY A 216 -21.30 -4.48 -11.93
C GLY A 216 -19.85 -3.98 -11.81
N CYS A 217 -19.06 -3.99 -12.89
CA CYS A 217 -17.67 -3.48 -12.84
C CYS A 217 -17.57 -1.95 -12.94
N ALA A 218 -18.63 -1.26 -13.32
CA ALA A 218 -18.67 0.20 -13.46
C ALA A 218 -18.25 0.93 -12.15
N GLY A 219 -18.54 0.35 -10.98
CA GLY A 219 -18.12 0.90 -9.68
C GLY A 219 -16.65 0.72 -9.34
N LEU A 220 -15.86 0.00 -10.15
CA LEU A 220 -14.41 -0.19 -9.96
C LEU A 220 -13.57 0.73 -10.84
N ARG A 221 -14.17 1.49 -11.76
CA ARG A 221 -13.44 2.44 -12.60
C ARG A 221 -12.90 3.58 -11.76
N LEU A 222 -11.60 3.74 -11.80
CA LEU A 222 -10.83 4.75 -11.08
C LEU A 222 -10.10 5.63 -12.10
N GLU A 223 -9.56 6.76 -11.67
CA GLU A 223 -8.81 7.66 -12.53
C GLU A 223 -7.47 8.03 -11.89
N THR A 224 -6.38 7.92 -12.65
CA THR A 224 -5.05 8.35 -12.25
C THR A 224 -4.33 8.99 -13.43
N GLY A 225 -3.69 10.13 -13.20
CA GLY A 225 -2.99 10.85 -14.25
C GLY A 225 -3.87 11.16 -15.45
N GLY A 226 -5.19 11.42 -15.24
CA GLY A 226 -6.17 11.66 -16.30
C GLY A 226 -6.53 10.44 -17.16
N ARG A 227 -6.13 9.24 -16.75
CA ARG A 227 -6.44 7.97 -17.43
C ARG A 227 -7.38 7.13 -16.57
N PRO A 228 -8.43 6.54 -17.18
CA PRO A 228 -9.26 5.58 -16.49
C PRO A 228 -8.50 4.25 -16.29
N VAL A 229 -8.63 3.67 -15.10
CA VAL A 229 -7.95 2.43 -14.72
C VAL A 229 -8.87 1.52 -13.92
N TYR A 230 -8.55 0.22 -13.88
CA TYR A 230 -9.19 -0.77 -13.03
C TYR A 230 -8.16 -1.45 -12.11
N PRO A 231 -8.55 -1.87 -10.89
CA PRO A 231 -7.71 -2.75 -10.07
C PRO A 231 -7.43 -4.07 -10.80
N ALA A 232 -6.16 -4.46 -10.87
CA ALA A 232 -5.69 -5.57 -11.72
C ALA A 232 -6.29 -6.94 -11.39
N LEU A 233 -6.76 -7.16 -10.15
CA LEU A 233 -7.30 -8.45 -9.71
C LEU A 233 -8.83 -8.55 -9.87
N GLY A 234 -9.48 -7.50 -10.37
CA GLY A 234 -10.89 -7.51 -10.72
C GLY A 234 -11.86 -7.67 -9.53
N LEU A 235 -13.11 -8.07 -9.88
CA LEU A 235 -14.22 -8.11 -8.94
C LEU A 235 -14.10 -9.22 -7.89
N ALA A 236 -13.57 -10.39 -8.27
CA ALA A 236 -13.42 -11.52 -7.36
C ALA A 236 -12.54 -11.16 -6.15
N TRP A 237 -11.41 -10.50 -6.39
CA TRP A 237 -10.58 -9.98 -5.31
C TRP A 237 -11.24 -8.82 -4.56
N ALA A 238 -11.89 -7.91 -5.27
CA ALA A 238 -12.57 -6.76 -4.67
C ALA A 238 -13.63 -7.17 -3.63
N SER A 239 -14.31 -8.31 -3.84
CA SER A 239 -15.28 -8.86 -2.87
C SER A 239 -14.64 -9.40 -1.59
N CYS A 240 -13.34 -9.66 -1.61
CA CYS A 240 -12.60 -10.12 -0.44
C CYS A 240 -12.18 -8.99 0.50
N VAL A 241 -12.12 -7.75 0.01
CA VAL A 241 -11.53 -6.60 0.70
C VAL A 241 -12.60 -5.80 1.42
N GLY A 242 -12.32 -5.40 2.65
CA GLY A 242 -13.24 -4.55 3.44
C GLY A 242 -13.11 -3.06 3.11
N THR A 243 -11.89 -2.59 2.90
CA THR A 243 -11.59 -1.18 2.59
C THR A 243 -10.59 -1.07 1.46
N ARG A 244 -10.87 -0.23 0.48
CA ARG A 244 -9.94 0.10 -0.61
C ARG A 244 -9.52 1.56 -0.55
N LEU A 245 -8.20 1.75 -0.50
CA LEU A 245 -7.53 3.03 -0.68
C LEU A 245 -6.91 3.06 -2.08
N PHE A 246 -7.00 4.19 -2.75
CA PHE A 246 -6.45 4.36 -4.09
C PHE A 246 -5.43 5.49 -4.13
N LEU A 247 -4.23 5.17 -4.62
CA LEU A 247 -3.15 6.13 -4.81
C LEU A 247 -3.07 6.59 -6.25
N THR A 248 -3.00 7.91 -6.45
CA THR A 248 -2.90 8.57 -7.74
C THR A 248 -1.61 9.38 -7.85
N LYS A 249 -1.15 9.59 -9.09
CA LYS A 249 -0.22 10.66 -9.41
C LYS A 249 -1.04 11.85 -9.90
N GLU A 250 -0.84 13.01 -9.29
CA GLU A 250 -1.57 14.20 -9.72
C GLU A 250 -0.93 14.78 -10.97
N THR A 251 -1.78 15.10 -11.96
CA THR A 251 -1.38 15.73 -13.23
C THR A 251 -2.24 16.95 -13.50
N ALA A 252 -1.66 17.95 -14.15
CA ALA A 252 -2.37 19.10 -14.68
C ALA A 252 -2.44 19.02 -16.20
N ARG A 253 -3.53 19.50 -16.81
CA ARG A 253 -3.65 19.65 -18.26
C ARG A 253 -2.85 20.88 -18.68
N CYS A 254 -2.03 20.73 -19.71
CA CYS A 254 -1.37 21.88 -20.33
C CYS A 254 -2.33 22.54 -21.32
N ASP A 255 -2.51 23.84 -21.18
CA ASP A 255 -3.36 24.60 -22.06
C ASP A 255 -2.90 24.46 -23.52
N GLY A 256 -3.84 24.12 -24.38
CA GLY A 256 -3.68 24.07 -25.84
C GLY A 256 -3.16 22.75 -26.45
N THR A 257 -2.56 21.83 -25.68
CA THR A 257 -1.99 20.59 -26.26
C THR A 257 -2.72 19.31 -25.83
N GLY A 258 -3.59 19.39 -24.82
CA GLY A 258 -4.20 18.21 -24.20
C GLY A 258 -3.21 17.30 -23.45
N ALA A 259 -1.92 17.64 -23.48
CA ALA A 259 -0.89 16.90 -22.76
C ALA A 259 -1.05 17.06 -21.24
N GLN A 260 -0.79 15.97 -20.50
CA GLN A 260 -0.79 16.02 -19.04
C GLN A 260 0.64 16.09 -18.51
N ARG A 261 0.87 16.99 -17.56
CA ARG A 261 2.16 17.12 -16.87
C ARG A 261 2.00 16.79 -15.39
N PRO A 262 3.03 16.19 -14.76
CA PRO A 262 3.01 15.96 -13.31
C PRO A 262 2.87 17.28 -12.55
N VAL A 263 1.97 17.33 -11.58
CA VAL A 263 1.93 18.43 -10.61
C VAL A 263 3.11 18.27 -9.65
N VAL A 264 3.94 19.31 -9.56
CA VAL A 264 5.15 19.31 -8.75
C VAL A 264 5.03 20.37 -7.66
N VAL A 265 5.24 19.94 -6.43
CA VAL A 265 5.32 20.86 -5.28
C VAL A 265 6.76 21.33 -5.14
N GLN A 266 6.96 22.62 -5.17
CA GLN A 266 8.28 23.21 -4.97
C GLN A 266 8.77 22.93 -3.55
N GLY A 267 9.97 22.42 -3.43
CA GLY A 267 10.66 22.29 -2.15
C GLY A 267 11.29 23.61 -1.72
N GLY A 268 11.76 23.69 -0.48
CA GLY A 268 12.56 24.83 -0.03
C GLY A 268 13.85 25.02 -0.86
N PRO A 269 14.60 26.11 -0.66
CA PRO A 269 15.81 26.42 -1.40
C PRO A 269 16.79 25.23 -1.41
N GLY A 270 17.17 24.75 -2.61
CA GLY A 270 18.08 23.62 -2.79
C GLY A 270 17.43 22.23 -2.86
N SER A 271 16.11 22.08 -2.69
CA SER A 271 15.40 20.83 -2.92
C SER A 271 14.64 20.88 -4.25
N GLY A 272 14.91 19.93 -5.15
CA GLY A 272 14.14 19.79 -6.39
C GLY A 272 12.65 19.57 -6.12
N GLY A 273 11.81 19.95 -7.09
CA GLY A 273 10.37 19.76 -6.99
C GLY A 273 9.99 18.29 -6.80
N LYS A 274 8.97 18.02 -5.98
CA LYS A 274 8.47 16.67 -5.67
C LYS A 274 7.11 16.47 -6.31
N GLN A 275 6.92 15.35 -7.01
CA GLN A 275 5.63 15.02 -7.62
C GLN A 275 4.54 14.90 -6.56
N LEU A 276 3.43 15.59 -6.75
CA LEU A 276 2.25 15.50 -5.92
C LEU A 276 1.53 14.18 -6.22
N ARG A 277 1.05 13.55 -5.17
CA ARG A 277 0.26 12.31 -5.20
C ARG A 277 -1.02 12.51 -4.42
N GLY A 278 -2.07 11.81 -4.84
CA GLY A 278 -3.33 11.73 -4.12
C GLY A 278 -3.51 10.38 -3.46
N MET A 279 -4.28 10.34 -2.39
CA MET A 279 -4.82 9.14 -1.79
C MET A 279 -6.29 9.37 -1.50
N GLN A 280 -7.15 8.45 -1.95
CA GLN A 280 -8.58 8.52 -1.71
C GLN A 280 -9.14 7.21 -1.16
N VAL A 281 -10.16 7.31 -0.32
CA VAL A 281 -10.96 6.17 0.11
C VAL A 281 -11.97 5.87 -0.99
N VAL A 282 -11.85 4.70 -1.65
CA VAL A 282 -12.78 4.26 -2.71
C VAL A 282 -14.04 3.71 -2.10
N PHE A 283 -13.87 2.77 -1.16
CA PHE A 283 -14.95 2.26 -0.31
C PHE A 283 -14.40 1.83 1.04
N SER A 284 -15.22 1.96 2.04
CA SER A 284 -14.95 1.50 3.41
C SER A 284 -16.27 1.48 4.19
N PRO A 285 -16.47 0.51 5.08
CA PRO A 285 -17.61 0.55 6.01
C PRO A 285 -17.45 1.61 7.11
N GLU A 286 -16.23 2.09 7.36
CA GLU A 286 -15.92 2.93 8.51
C GLU A 286 -15.28 4.29 8.15
N LEU A 287 -14.47 4.32 7.09
CA LEU A 287 -13.78 5.54 6.69
C LEU A 287 -14.67 6.39 5.79
N LYS A 288 -14.68 7.69 6.03
CA LYS A 288 -15.34 8.63 5.13
C LYS A 288 -14.60 8.67 3.78
N GLN A 289 -15.36 8.90 2.71
CA GLN A 289 -14.77 9.15 1.40
C GLN A 289 -14.08 10.52 1.40
N VAL A 290 -12.76 10.51 1.55
CA VAL A 290 -11.90 11.69 1.51
C VAL A 290 -10.76 11.47 0.54
N LYS A 291 -10.30 12.55 -0.08
CA LYS A 291 -9.05 12.60 -0.83
C LYS A 291 -8.07 13.48 -0.09
N THR A 292 -6.84 13.02 0.06
CA THR A 292 -5.74 13.76 0.66
C THR A 292 -4.53 13.72 -0.27
N HIS A 293 -3.60 14.67 -0.11
CA HIS A 293 -2.44 14.77 -0.98
C HIS A 293 -1.14 14.62 -0.21
N PHE A 294 -0.11 14.12 -0.90
CA PHE A 294 1.20 13.88 -0.32
C PHE A 294 2.33 13.94 -1.34
N VAL A 295 3.52 14.11 -0.84
CA VAL A 295 4.77 13.92 -1.56
C VAL A 295 5.61 12.84 -0.90
N ILE A 296 6.57 12.29 -1.63
CA ILE A 296 7.53 11.33 -1.08
C ILE A 296 8.88 12.01 -0.96
N ASP A 297 9.49 11.91 0.21
CA ASP A 297 10.85 12.42 0.45
C ASP A 297 11.70 11.41 1.24
N THR A 298 12.83 11.85 1.77
CA THR A 298 13.74 11.01 2.55
C THR A 298 13.08 10.48 3.82
N THR A 299 12.14 11.22 4.40
CA THR A 299 11.40 10.84 5.63
C THR A 299 10.17 9.96 5.36
N GLY A 300 9.86 9.66 4.08
CA GLY A 300 8.70 8.87 3.66
C GLY A 300 7.62 9.70 2.98
N CYS A 301 6.36 9.32 3.18
CA CYS A 301 5.19 10.06 2.66
C CYS A 301 4.85 11.23 3.58
N VAL A 302 4.84 12.43 3.04
CA VAL A 302 4.57 13.68 3.78
C VAL A 302 3.30 14.30 3.25
N GLY A 303 2.32 14.54 4.12
CA GLY A 303 1.06 15.21 3.79
C GLY A 303 1.25 16.62 3.28
N VAL A 304 0.44 16.99 2.29
CA VAL A 304 0.44 18.33 1.69
C VAL A 304 -0.98 18.88 1.72
N ASP A 305 -1.13 20.05 2.28
CA ASP A 305 -2.37 20.81 2.20
C ASP A 305 -2.39 21.61 0.89
N VAL A 306 -3.18 21.16 -0.06
CA VAL A 306 -3.25 21.75 -1.42
C VAL A 306 -3.86 23.15 -1.40
N GLY A 307 -4.65 23.50 -0.37
CA GLY A 307 -5.19 24.86 -0.20
C GLY A 307 -4.12 25.91 0.15
N SER A 308 -2.92 25.46 0.54
CA SER A 308 -1.80 26.35 0.92
C SER A 308 -0.61 26.28 -0.05
N VAL A 309 -0.71 25.47 -1.14
CA VAL A 309 0.38 25.29 -2.09
C VAL A 309 0.06 26.07 -3.35
N ASP A 310 0.98 26.93 -3.73
CA ASP A 310 1.01 27.52 -5.07
C ASP A 310 1.28 26.39 -6.07
N LEU A 311 0.25 25.95 -6.77
CA LEU A 311 0.30 24.86 -7.74
C LEU A 311 0.92 25.32 -9.08
N GLY A 312 1.67 26.43 -9.08
CA GLY A 312 2.50 26.87 -10.21
C GLY A 312 1.89 26.57 -11.59
N PHE A 313 0.69 27.04 -11.85
CA PHE A 313 0.12 27.05 -13.19
C PHE A 313 0.70 28.29 -13.93
N GLU A 314 1.88 28.17 -14.50
CA GLU A 314 2.37 29.04 -15.56
C GLU A 314 2.41 28.30 -16.90
#